data_121894d93042a578697494b699b8590b
#
_entry.id   121894d93042a578697494b699b8590b
#
_cell.length_a   1.000
_cell.length_b   1.000
_cell.length_c   1.000
_cell.angle_alpha   90.00
_cell.angle_beta   90.00
_cell.angle_gamma   90.00
#
_symmetry.space_group_name_H-M   'P 1'
#
loop_
_entity.id
_entity.type
_entity.pdbx_description
1 polymer ?
#
loop_
_entity_poly.entity_id
_entity_poly.type
_entity_poly.pdbx_seq_one_letter_code
_entity_poly.pdbx_strand_id
1 'polypeptide(L)'
;MDMYFYTLVNIVVTIVFIVAVLFVAFRIFAWKQGNEQIVMLPKRRTPFEVEDISFNQVTLVSDIPFVNKGRQNGTIMDLYPRHLLPQEQFDAVSITSWTTDANDERHDGYWKSVIIEPRQGGTVRLRLILTAKSGNIRKDLVGFPDMNIDIVYQVVGRSDWHI
;
A
#
# COMPACT_ATOMS: atom_id res chain seq x y z
N MET A 1 12.59 -25.63 -60.01
CA MET A 1 12.03 -24.50 -59.23
C MET A 1 11.44 -24.96 -57.90
N ASP A 2 10.91 -26.15 -57.81
CA ASP A 2 10.18 -26.67 -56.64
C ASP A 2 11.06 -27.00 -55.43
N MET A 3 12.28 -27.46 -55.63
CA MET A 3 13.19 -27.82 -54.51
C MET A 3 13.57 -26.65 -53.66
N TYR A 4 13.85 -25.47 -54.24
CA TYR A 4 14.18 -24.24 -53.49
C TYR A 4 12.95 -23.72 -52.73
N PHE A 5 11.76 -23.85 -53.30
CA PHE A 5 10.51 -23.47 -52.65
C PHE A 5 10.26 -24.32 -51.40
N TYR A 6 10.37 -25.67 -51.51
CA TYR A 6 10.21 -26.54 -50.35
C TYR A 6 11.26 -26.29 -49.25
N THR A 7 12.51 -26.00 -49.63
CA THR A 7 13.55 -25.66 -48.66
C THR A 7 13.22 -24.37 -47.94
N LEU A 8 12.77 -23.32 -48.64
CA LEU A 8 12.39 -22.06 -48.07
C LEU A 8 11.19 -22.23 -47.12
N VAL A 9 10.17 -22.97 -47.50
CA VAL A 9 9.01 -23.28 -46.66
C VAL A 9 9.45 -23.98 -45.36
N ASN A 10 10.31 -25.02 -45.48
CA ASN A 10 10.80 -25.72 -44.30
C ASN A 10 11.60 -24.81 -43.34
N ILE A 11 12.42 -23.90 -43.87
CA ILE A 11 13.15 -22.95 -43.06
C ILE A 11 12.17 -22.04 -42.31
N VAL A 12 11.17 -21.48 -43.01
CA VAL A 12 10.16 -20.62 -42.40
C VAL A 12 9.37 -21.34 -41.29
N VAL A 13 8.92 -22.58 -41.60
CA VAL A 13 8.19 -23.40 -40.61
C VAL A 13 9.06 -23.69 -39.39
N THR A 14 10.34 -24.01 -39.60
CA THR A 14 11.28 -24.26 -38.50
C THR A 14 11.48 -23.03 -37.64
N ILE A 15 11.65 -21.83 -38.23
CA ILE A 15 11.79 -20.59 -37.52
C ILE A 15 10.51 -20.28 -36.69
N VAL A 16 9.33 -20.43 -37.32
CA VAL A 16 8.05 -20.20 -36.62
C VAL A 16 7.90 -21.18 -35.45
N PHE A 17 8.28 -22.44 -35.62
CA PHE A 17 8.22 -23.42 -34.53
C PHE A 17 9.16 -23.05 -33.38
N ILE A 18 10.42 -22.64 -33.66
CA ILE A 18 11.38 -22.22 -32.65
C ILE A 18 10.83 -21.00 -31.87
N VAL A 19 10.31 -19.99 -32.58
CA VAL A 19 9.73 -18.80 -31.96
C VAL A 19 8.55 -19.17 -31.06
N ALA A 20 7.67 -20.06 -31.51
CA ALA A 20 6.54 -20.57 -30.74
C ALA A 20 6.99 -21.27 -29.44
N VAL A 21 8.01 -22.13 -29.53
CA VAL A 21 8.57 -22.84 -28.36
C VAL A 21 9.18 -21.83 -27.37
N LEU A 22 9.97 -20.85 -27.84
CA LEU A 22 10.56 -19.83 -27.01
C LEU A 22 9.50 -18.96 -26.36
N PHE A 23 8.44 -18.62 -27.07
CA PHE A 23 7.31 -17.86 -26.52
C PHE A 23 6.61 -18.63 -25.38
N VAL A 24 6.31 -19.91 -25.59
CA VAL A 24 5.69 -20.76 -24.55
C VAL A 24 6.62 -20.90 -23.34
N ALA A 25 7.91 -21.14 -23.56
CA ALA A 25 8.90 -21.23 -22.49
C ALA A 25 8.97 -19.91 -21.68
N PHE A 26 8.98 -18.76 -22.37
CA PHE A 26 8.92 -17.44 -21.74
C PHE A 26 7.65 -17.25 -20.92
N ARG A 27 6.48 -17.64 -21.45
CA ARG A 27 5.20 -17.55 -20.72
C ARG A 27 5.21 -18.40 -19.45
N ILE A 28 5.73 -19.62 -19.50
CA ILE A 28 5.86 -20.50 -18.34
C ILE A 28 6.82 -19.90 -17.31
N PHE A 29 7.94 -19.36 -17.76
CA PHE A 29 8.91 -18.69 -16.89
C PHE A 29 8.32 -17.45 -16.20
N ALA A 30 7.66 -16.58 -16.95
CA ALA A 30 7.00 -15.41 -16.43
C ALA A 30 5.91 -15.76 -15.38
N TRP A 31 5.12 -16.80 -15.66
CA TRP A 31 4.11 -17.30 -14.74
C TRP A 31 4.72 -17.86 -13.44
N LYS A 32 5.83 -18.57 -13.51
CA LYS A 32 6.55 -19.07 -12.33
C LYS A 32 7.17 -17.98 -11.48
N GLN A 33 7.57 -16.86 -12.07
CA GLN A 33 8.11 -15.72 -11.31
C GLN A 33 7.07 -15.08 -10.41
N GLY A 34 5.78 -15.09 -10.80
CA GLY A 34 4.68 -14.46 -10.06
C GLY A 34 4.81 -12.92 -10.04
N ASN A 35 3.98 -12.31 -9.23
CA ASN A 35 3.92 -10.87 -9.03
C ASN A 35 4.18 -10.50 -7.56
N GLU A 36 4.33 -9.22 -7.30
CA GLU A 36 4.22 -8.63 -5.96
C GLU A 36 2.77 -8.76 -5.43
N GLN A 37 2.64 -8.87 -4.12
CA GLN A 37 1.34 -8.88 -3.44
C GLN A 37 1.50 -8.26 -2.05
N ILE A 38 1.49 -6.94 -1.97
CA ILE A 38 1.54 -6.23 -0.70
C ILE A 38 0.14 -6.19 -0.10
N VAL A 39 0.02 -6.65 1.14
CA VAL A 39 -1.24 -6.74 1.88
C VAL A 39 -1.09 -6.06 3.22
N MET A 40 -1.91 -5.05 3.48
CA MET A 40 -2.07 -4.46 4.80
C MET A 40 -2.84 -5.40 5.72
N LEU A 41 -2.49 -5.44 7.01
CA LEU A 41 -3.08 -6.33 8.00
C LEU A 41 -3.79 -5.52 9.11
N PRO A 42 -4.87 -4.79 8.82
CA PRO A 42 -5.51 -3.89 9.78
C PRO A 42 -6.08 -4.62 11.01
N LYS A 43 -6.41 -5.89 10.89
CA LYS A 43 -6.84 -6.72 12.03
C LYS A 43 -5.73 -7.01 13.04
N ARG A 44 -4.47 -6.80 12.66
CA ARG A 44 -3.29 -7.00 13.51
C ARG A 44 -2.67 -5.68 13.98
N ARG A 45 -3.37 -4.56 13.77
CA ARG A 45 -2.92 -3.27 14.25
C ARG A 45 -2.82 -3.25 15.77
N THR A 46 -1.93 -2.43 16.30
CA THR A 46 -1.92 -2.13 17.74
C THR A 46 -3.16 -1.30 18.11
N PRO A 47 -3.65 -1.38 19.34
CA PRO A 47 -4.62 -0.40 19.84
C PRO A 47 -4.08 1.01 19.65
N PHE A 48 -4.99 2.00 19.57
CA PHE A 48 -4.56 3.39 19.62
C PHE A 48 -4.00 3.72 21.00
N GLU A 49 -2.83 4.31 21.01
CA GLU A 49 -2.15 4.80 22.20
C GLU A 49 -2.04 6.32 22.13
N VAL A 50 -2.10 6.97 23.29
CA VAL A 50 -1.90 8.42 23.39
C VAL A 50 -0.40 8.69 23.38
N GLU A 51 0.09 9.33 22.31
CA GLU A 51 1.48 9.75 22.20
C GLU A 51 1.74 11.08 22.92
N ASP A 52 0.84 12.02 22.75
CA ASP A 52 0.90 13.34 23.39
C ASP A 52 -0.50 13.86 23.70
N ILE A 53 -0.63 14.62 24.77
CA ILE A 53 -1.87 15.27 25.15
C ILE A 53 -1.59 16.67 25.69
N SER A 54 -2.25 17.65 25.10
CA SER A 54 -2.25 19.05 25.58
C SER A 54 -3.66 19.48 25.94
N PHE A 55 -3.83 20.75 26.34
CA PHE A 55 -5.13 21.27 26.71
C PHE A 55 -6.12 21.29 25.52
N ASN A 56 -5.63 21.60 24.33
CA ASN A 56 -6.44 21.75 23.11
C ASN A 56 -6.29 20.60 22.08
N GLN A 57 -5.41 19.64 22.32
CA GLN A 57 -5.04 18.63 21.33
C GLN A 57 -4.69 17.29 21.98
N VAL A 58 -4.97 16.20 21.28
CA VAL A 58 -4.47 14.88 21.59
C VAL A 58 -3.92 14.22 20.32
N THR A 59 -2.76 13.58 20.46
CA THR A 59 -2.13 12.79 19.40
C THR A 59 -2.26 11.30 19.73
N LEU A 60 -2.84 10.56 18.82
CA LEU A 60 -3.01 9.12 18.91
C LEU A 60 -2.17 8.42 17.85
N VAL A 61 -1.57 7.30 18.21
CA VAL A 61 -0.77 6.46 17.31
C VAL A 61 -1.27 5.03 17.31
N SER A 62 -1.14 4.37 16.16
CA SER A 62 -1.41 2.94 16.00
C SER A 62 -0.51 2.38 14.91
N ASP A 63 0.07 1.22 15.14
CA ASP A 63 0.96 0.55 14.22
C ASP A 63 0.20 -0.54 13.44
N ILE A 64 0.31 -0.49 12.11
CA ILE A 64 -0.40 -1.38 11.19
C ILE A 64 0.64 -2.20 10.42
N PRO A 65 0.76 -3.50 10.65
CA PRO A 65 1.69 -4.32 9.90
C PRO A 65 1.23 -4.57 8.47
N PHE A 66 2.19 -4.72 7.55
CA PHE A 66 1.98 -5.14 6.19
C PHE A 66 2.99 -6.21 5.77
N VAL A 67 2.70 -6.93 4.70
CA VAL A 67 3.58 -8.00 4.19
C VAL A 67 3.44 -8.13 2.68
N ASN A 68 4.56 -8.35 1.99
CA ASN A 68 4.56 -8.77 0.60
C ASN A 68 4.43 -10.31 0.54
N LYS A 69 3.25 -10.80 0.23
CA LYS A 69 2.98 -12.24 0.03
C LYS A 69 3.41 -12.74 -1.35
N GLY A 70 3.78 -11.82 -2.23
CA GLY A 70 4.20 -12.12 -3.58
C GLY A 70 5.58 -12.76 -3.67
N ARG A 71 6.03 -12.93 -4.90
CA ARG A 71 7.34 -13.51 -5.25
C ARG A 71 8.28 -12.49 -5.89
N GLN A 72 7.80 -11.26 -6.10
CA GLN A 72 8.55 -10.15 -6.67
C GLN A 72 8.59 -8.98 -5.68
N ASN A 73 9.59 -8.12 -5.85
CA ASN A 73 9.63 -6.86 -5.11
C ASN A 73 8.42 -6.01 -5.50
N GLY A 74 7.80 -5.39 -4.52
CA GLY A 74 6.77 -4.37 -4.71
C GLY A 74 7.20 -3.08 -4.02
N THR A 75 6.77 -1.96 -4.55
CA THR A 75 7.04 -0.65 -3.98
C THR A 75 5.74 -0.01 -3.53
N ILE A 76 5.66 0.37 -2.26
CA ILE A 76 4.58 1.24 -1.79
C ILE A 76 5.00 2.66 -2.17
N MET A 77 4.36 3.21 -3.21
CA MET A 77 4.68 4.54 -3.74
C MET A 77 4.07 5.64 -2.90
N ASP A 78 2.83 5.43 -2.47
CA ASP A 78 2.09 6.38 -1.65
C ASP A 78 1.20 5.63 -0.66
N LEU A 79 0.99 6.23 0.51
CA LEU A 79 0.15 5.69 1.55
C LEU A 79 -0.36 6.83 2.43
N TYR A 80 -1.69 6.96 2.54
CA TYR A 80 -2.30 7.98 3.37
C TYR A 80 -3.59 7.48 4.04
N PRO A 81 -3.90 7.98 5.23
CA PRO A 81 -5.14 7.67 5.91
C PRO A 81 -6.25 8.60 5.41
N ARG A 82 -7.44 8.05 5.31
CA ARG A 82 -8.68 8.79 5.07
C ARG A 82 -9.62 8.56 6.23
N HIS A 83 -9.82 9.56 7.06
CA HIS A 83 -10.78 9.49 8.15
C HIS A 83 -12.18 9.91 7.66
N LEU A 84 -13.18 9.20 8.12
CA LEU A 84 -14.58 9.39 7.75
C LEU A 84 -15.38 9.85 8.99
N LEU A 85 -14.99 10.99 9.55
CA LEU A 85 -15.77 11.63 10.63
C LEU A 85 -17.03 12.24 10.02
N PRO A 86 -18.23 11.93 10.53
CA PRO A 86 -19.47 12.56 10.08
C PRO A 86 -19.55 14.01 10.60
N GLN A 87 -18.86 14.95 9.91
CA GLN A 87 -18.72 16.35 10.31
C GLN A 87 -20.07 17.08 10.40
N GLU A 88 -21.07 16.64 9.64
CA GLU A 88 -22.44 17.19 9.73
C GLU A 88 -23.09 16.91 11.09
N GLN A 89 -22.66 15.86 11.77
CA GLN A 89 -23.19 15.44 13.08
C GLN A 89 -22.25 15.77 14.23
N PHE A 90 -20.96 15.90 13.96
CA PHE A 90 -19.94 16.13 14.97
C PHE A 90 -18.84 17.06 14.45
N ASP A 91 -18.90 18.31 14.87
CA ASP A 91 -17.99 19.38 14.43
C ASP A 91 -17.13 19.98 15.55
N ALA A 92 -17.08 19.34 16.72
CA ALA A 92 -16.34 19.88 17.87
C ALA A 92 -14.81 19.72 17.73
N VAL A 93 -14.36 18.76 16.91
CA VAL A 93 -12.94 18.40 16.75
C VAL A 93 -12.54 18.43 15.28
N SER A 94 -11.39 19.01 14.97
CA SER A 94 -10.73 18.82 13.67
C SER A 94 -9.70 17.69 13.75
N ILE A 95 -9.60 16.90 12.68
CA ILE A 95 -8.69 15.76 12.61
C ILE A 95 -7.68 15.97 11.50
N THR A 96 -6.40 15.84 11.87
CA THR A 96 -5.29 15.74 10.92
C THR A 96 -4.66 14.37 11.08
N SER A 97 -4.35 13.71 9.98
CA SER A 97 -3.79 12.37 10.01
C SER A 97 -2.75 12.16 8.93
N TRP A 98 -1.73 11.37 9.23
CA TRP A 98 -0.75 10.92 8.25
C TRP A 98 -0.19 9.55 8.64
N THR A 99 0.54 8.94 7.73
CA THR A 99 1.22 7.67 7.90
C THR A 99 2.70 7.80 7.63
N THR A 100 3.50 7.05 8.38
CA THR A 100 4.95 6.94 8.19
C THR A 100 5.38 5.48 8.29
N ASP A 101 6.58 5.15 7.79
CA ASP A 101 7.23 3.89 8.16
C ASP A 101 7.62 3.97 9.65
N ALA A 102 7.26 2.95 10.43
CA ALA A 102 7.58 2.91 11.86
C ALA A 102 9.11 2.86 12.12
N ASN A 103 9.92 2.46 11.14
CA ASN A 103 11.38 2.44 11.24
C ASN A 103 12.05 3.73 10.75
N ASP A 104 11.34 4.59 10.00
CA ASP A 104 11.84 5.86 9.46
C ASP A 104 10.75 6.92 9.63
N GLU A 105 10.52 7.30 10.88
CA GLU A 105 9.44 8.24 11.22
C GLU A 105 9.71 9.64 10.67
N ARG A 106 8.72 10.17 9.97
CA ARG A 106 8.73 11.53 9.42
C ARG A 106 7.57 12.33 10.00
N HIS A 107 7.79 13.62 10.12
CA HIS A 107 6.80 14.56 10.65
C HIS A 107 6.32 15.57 9.60
N ASP A 108 6.70 15.35 8.33
CA ASP A 108 6.34 16.21 7.18
C ASP A 108 4.96 15.87 6.59
N GLY A 109 4.31 14.82 7.08
CA GLY A 109 2.99 14.38 6.62
C GLY A 109 2.97 13.60 5.31
N TYR A 110 4.15 13.26 4.74
CA TYR A 110 4.26 12.54 3.49
C TYR A 110 4.82 11.13 3.69
N TRP A 111 4.30 10.20 2.91
CA TRP A 111 4.83 8.84 2.80
C TRP A 111 6.15 8.85 2.00
N LYS A 112 7.14 8.11 2.47
CA LYS A 112 8.36 7.83 1.72
C LYS A 112 8.21 6.50 1.01
N SER A 113 8.39 6.47 -0.31
CA SER A 113 8.32 5.22 -1.08
C SER A 113 9.29 4.18 -0.55
N VAL A 114 8.79 2.96 -0.33
CA VAL A 114 9.54 1.84 0.25
C VAL A 114 9.43 0.61 -0.65
N ILE A 115 10.58 0.00 -0.95
CA ILE A 115 10.64 -1.27 -1.69
C ILE A 115 10.55 -2.43 -0.68
N ILE A 116 9.62 -3.33 -0.92
CA ILE A 116 9.36 -4.49 -0.08
C ILE A 116 9.72 -5.75 -0.83
N GLU A 117 10.71 -6.47 -0.33
CA GLU A 117 11.13 -7.74 -0.91
C GLU A 117 10.07 -8.84 -0.75
N PRO A 118 10.14 -9.91 -1.53
CA PRO A 118 9.25 -11.06 -1.40
C PRO A 118 9.26 -11.63 0.02
N ARG A 119 8.09 -11.86 0.59
CA ARG A 119 7.88 -12.40 1.94
C ARG A 119 8.41 -11.52 3.08
N GLN A 120 8.88 -10.33 2.77
CA GLN A 120 9.21 -9.32 3.77
C GLN A 120 7.99 -8.45 4.08
N GLY A 121 8.04 -7.76 5.19
CA GLY A 121 7.00 -6.83 5.61
C GLY A 121 7.58 -5.71 6.42
N GLY A 122 6.72 -4.84 6.88
CA GLY A 122 7.06 -3.72 7.75
C GLY A 122 5.85 -3.29 8.55
N THR A 123 5.96 -2.13 9.13
CA THR A 123 4.90 -1.54 9.95
C THR A 123 4.70 -0.10 9.54
N VAL A 124 3.45 0.24 9.26
CA VAL A 124 3.01 1.61 9.04
C VAL A 124 2.55 2.18 10.36
N ARG A 125 3.10 3.31 10.78
CA ARG A 125 2.61 4.10 11.91
C ARG A 125 1.58 5.09 11.42
N LEU A 126 0.35 4.91 11.89
CA LEU A 126 -0.75 5.85 11.71
C LEU A 126 -0.76 6.83 12.88
N ARG A 127 -0.70 8.12 12.58
CA ARG A 127 -0.80 9.19 13.55
C ARG A 127 -2.04 10.02 13.30
N LEU A 128 -2.82 10.25 14.35
CA LEU A 128 -4.03 11.07 14.34
C LEU A 128 -3.86 12.21 15.34
N ILE A 129 -4.05 13.43 14.89
CA ILE A 129 -4.10 14.60 15.75
C ILE A 129 -5.52 15.11 15.79
N LEU A 130 -6.12 15.10 16.96
CA LEU A 130 -7.43 15.65 17.23
C LEU A 130 -7.27 17.01 17.93
N THR A 131 -7.75 18.06 17.30
CA THR A 131 -7.65 19.42 17.80
C THR A 131 -9.04 19.96 18.15
N ALA A 132 -9.21 20.40 19.37
CA ALA A 132 -10.46 20.94 19.88
C ALA A 132 -10.77 22.31 19.27
N LYS A 133 -11.96 22.50 18.73
CA LYS A 133 -12.41 23.81 18.26
C LYS A 133 -12.78 24.77 19.39
N SER A 134 -13.22 24.26 20.53
CA SER A 134 -13.46 25.07 21.73
C SER A 134 -12.20 25.42 22.53
N GLY A 135 -11.05 24.82 22.14
CA GLY A 135 -9.79 24.94 22.86
C GLY A 135 -9.65 23.99 24.06
N ASN A 136 -10.63 23.12 24.33
CA ASN A 136 -10.56 22.15 25.42
C ASN A 136 -10.90 20.75 24.89
N ILE A 137 -9.84 19.97 24.64
CA ILE A 137 -9.97 18.63 24.01
C ILE A 137 -10.82 17.66 24.85
N ARG A 138 -10.73 17.70 26.17
CA ARG A 138 -11.49 16.80 27.04
C ARG A 138 -12.99 17.08 26.97
N LYS A 139 -13.37 18.35 26.79
CA LYS A 139 -14.78 18.72 26.60
C LYS A 139 -15.29 18.32 25.24
N ASP A 140 -14.49 18.57 24.19
CA ASP A 140 -14.91 18.37 22.82
C ASP A 140 -14.90 16.88 22.39
N LEU A 141 -14.21 16.01 23.13
CA LEU A 141 -14.27 14.56 22.93
C LEU A 141 -15.47 13.87 23.61
N VAL A 142 -16.23 14.61 24.41
CA VAL A 142 -17.44 14.04 25.02
C VAL A 142 -18.47 13.72 23.93
N GLY A 143 -18.83 12.43 23.82
CA GLY A 143 -19.74 11.97 22.76
C GLY A 143 -19.09 11.83 21.39
N PHE A 144 -17.76 11.76 21.31
CA PHE A 144 -17.06 11.51 20.05
C PHE A 144 -17.55 10.20 19.43
N PRO A 145 -18.03 10.22 18.16
CA PRO A 145 -18.60 9.03 17.51
C PRO A 145 -17.51 8.05 17.09
N ASP A 146 -17.91 6.82 16.82
CA ASP A 146 -17.05 5.87 16.12
C ASP A 146 -16.70 6.41 14.74
N MET A 147 -15.42 6.36 14.41
CA MET A 147 -14.89 6.87 13.16
C MET A 147 -14.16 5.77 12.40
N ASN A 148 -14.58 5.56 11.16
CA ASN A 148 -13.85 4.67 10.25
C ASN A 148 -12.62 5.39 9.70
N ILE A 149 -11.51 4.65 9.61
CA ILE A 149 -10.28 5.12 8.99
C ILE A 149 -9.89 4.14 7.92
N ASP A 150 -9.92 4.60 6.68
CA ASP A 150 -9.42 3.85 5.54
C ASP A 150 -7.93 4.13 5.36
N ILE A 151 -7.16 3.11 5.07
CA ILE A 151 -5.77 3.25 4.63
C ILE A 151 -5.75 3.05 3.12
N VAL A 152 -5.46 4.12 2.40
CA VAL A 152 -5.33 4.11 0.95
C VAL A 152 -3.85 4.02 0.62
N TYR A 153 -3.47 3.06 -0.22
CA TYR A 153 -2.08 2.89 -0.61
C TYR A 153 -1.96 2.49 -2.07
N GLN A 154 -0.89 2.95 -2.70
CA GLN A 154 -0.56 2.68 -4.09
C GLN A 154 0.67 1.80 -4.16
N VAL A 155 0.54 0.67 -4.84
CA VAL A 155 1.64 -0.29 -5.04
C VAL A 155 2.03 -0.31 -6.50
N VAL A 156 3.33 -0.34 -6.73
CA VAL A 156 3.92 -0.54 -8.05
C VAL A 156 4.81 -1.77 -7.99
N GLY A 157 4.61 -2.64 -8.95
CA GLY A 157 5.44 -3.81 -9.13
C GLY A 157 5.86 -3.97 -10.59
N ARG A 158 6.18 -5.19 -10.95
CA ARG A 158 6.64 -5.51 -12.30
C ARG A 158 5.52 -5.43 -13.34
N SER A 159 4.30 -5.71 -12.95
CA SER A 159 3.21 -5.93 -13.90
C SER A 159 2.35 -4.70 -14.11
N ASP A 160 1.91 -4.05 -13.04
CA ASP A 160 0.98 -2.92 -13.14
C ASP A 160 0.88 -2.12 -11.84
N TRP A 161 0.20 -0.97 -11.93
CA TRP A 161 -0.16 -0.14 -10.79
C TRP A 161 -1.42 -0.68 -10.12
N HIS A 162 -1.39 -0.83 -8.78
CA HIS A 162 -2.56 -1.21 -7.98
C HIS A 162 -2.84 -0.15 -6.91
N ILE A 163 -4.11 0.16 -6.71
CA ILE A 163 -4.61 1.08 -5.67
C ILE A 163 -5.49 0.31 -4.69
#